data_1cc99bbc7e32b339104eb6480a1a29a6
#
_entry.id   1cc99bbc7e32b339104eb6480a1a29a6
#
_cell.length_a   1.000
_cell.length_b   1.000
_cell.length_c   1.000
_cell.angle_alpha   90.00
_cell.angle_beta   90.00
_cell.angle_gamma   90.00
#
_symmetry.space_group_name_H-M   'P 1'
#
loop_
_entity.id
_entity.type
_entity.pdbx_description
1 polymer ?
#
loop_
_entity_poly.entity_id
_entity_poly.type
_entity_poly.pdbx_seq_one_letter_code
_entity_poly.pdbx_strand_id
1 'polypeptide(L)'
;GKGPIIVSENIDFDETIDGVLTAAFARKAEVCFAGTRLYLSNKMHDKFVSRLSEQANKIPMGNPLDESTQLGPLMTKKRVEDISSIVEQSKKEGVNIVCGGFKPTDKHLSKGNFYAPTIATNISHNSHMAQEEIFGPVLSVFKYDDLNDAVEKSNDSDFGLASYVWSNDIREAHDLAHRIESGNVFINSYGYQSEIPFG
;
A
#
# COMPACT_ATOMS: atom_id res chain seq x y z
N GLY A 1 -5.00 -2.70 -9.88
CA GLY A 1 -6.01 -2.59 -8.83
C GLY A 1 -5.71 -1.48 -7.84
N LYS A 2 -6.61 -1.29 -6.94
CA LYS A 2 -6.52 -0.32 -5.84
C LYS A 2 -6.89 -1.03 -4.52
N GLY A 3 -6.23 -2.17 -4.29
CA GLY A 3 -6.56 -3.10 -3.20
C GLY A 3 -6.54 -2.44 -1.82
N PRO A 4 -7.61 -2.61 -1.00
CA PRO A 4 -7.61 -2.17 0.38
C PRO A 4 -6.84 -3.15 1.28
N ILE A 5 -6.22 -2.61 2.31
CA ILE A 5 -5.65 -3.34 3.46
C ILE A 5 -6.38 -2.84 4.70
N ILE A 6 -7.17 -3.68 5.35
CA ILE A 6 -7.80 -3.34 6.62
C ILE A 6 -7.01 -3.99 7.76
N VAL A 7 -6.55 -3.17 8.70
CA VAL A 7 -5.80 -3.62 9.88
C VAL A 7 -6.65 -3.39 11.12
N SER A 8 -7.04 -4.47 11.80
CA SER A 8 -7.77 -4.45 13.06
C SER A 8 -6.89 -3.92 14.22
N GLU A 9 -7.49 -3.66 15.37
CA GLU A 9 -6.74 -3.26 16.58
C GLU A 9 -6.05 -4.47 17.26
N ASN A 10 -6.56 -5.68 17.05
CA ASN A 10 -6.01 -6.92 17.61
C ASN A 10 -5.10 -7.62 16.58
N ILE A 11 -3.83 -7.26 16.59
CA ILE A 11 -2.82 -7.76 15.64
C ILE A 11 -1.50 -8.07 16.33
N ASP A 12 -0.66 -8.89 15.69
CA ASP A 12 0.79 -8.81 15.88
C ASP A 12 1.31 -7.59 15.13
N PHE A 13 1.85 -6.64 15.86
CA PHE A 13 2.15 -5.31 15.31
C PHE A 13 3.31 -5.35 14.30
N ASP A 14 4.42 -6.02 14.64
CA ASP A 14 5.59 -6.04 13.76
C ASP A 14 5.37 -6.97 12.54
N GLU A 15 4.72 -8.12 12.73
CA GLU A 15 4.34 -9.01 11.63
C GLU A 15 3.39 -8.31 10.65
N THR A 16 2.43 -7.55 11.16
CA THR A 16 1.49 -6.79 10.32
C THR A 16 2.21 -5.66 9.56
N ILE A 17 3.18 -4.98 10.16
CA ILE A 17 4.01 -3.98 9.46
C ILE A 17 4.72 -4.62 8.26
N ASP A 18 5.37 -5.77 8.45
CA ASP A 18 6.08 -6.47 7.38
C ASP A 18 5.14 -6.95 6.28
N GLY A 19 3.97 -7.45 6.67
CA GLY A 19 2.92 -7.85 5.72
C GLY A 19 2.38 -6.69 4.91
N VAL A 20 2.10 -5.55 5.53
CA VAL A 20 1.65 -4.32 4.85
C VAL A 20 2.71 -3.80 3.90
N LEU A 21 3.98 -3.76 4.30
CA LEU A 21 5.08 -3.35 3.42
C LEU A 21 5.19 -4.26 2.20
N THR A 22 5.05 -5.57 2.42
CA THR A 22 5.08 -6.55 1.33
C THR A 22 3.89 -6.36 0.39
N ALA A 23 2.68 -6.22 0.92
CA ALA A 23 1.47 -6.00 0.12
C ALA A 23 1.55 -4.70 -0.71
N ALA A 24 2.14 -3.64 -0.13
CA ALA A 24 2.21 -2.33 -0.75
C ALA A 24 3.37 -2.15 -1.73
N PHE A 25 4.54 -2.78 -1.47
CA PHE A 25 5.77 -2.43 -2.20
C PHE A 25 6.43 -3.60 -2.93
N ALA A 26 6.01 -4.86 -2.67
CA ALA A 26 6.53 -5.98 -3.43
C ALA A 26 6.34 -5.76 -4.94
N ARG A 27 7.34 -6.21 -5.73
CA ARG A 27 7.35 -5.99 -7.19
C ARG A 27 7.18 -4.51 -7.59
N LYS A 28 7.63 -3.59 -6.74
CA LYS A 28 7.53 -2.12 -6.94
C LYS A 28 6.09 -1.62 -6.99
N ALA A 29 5.12 -2.39 -6.47
CA ALA A 29 3.68 -2.19 -6.66
C ALA A 29 3.23 -2.10 -8.14
N GLU A 30 4.08 -2.50 -9.09
CA GLU A 30 3.70 -2.71 -10.49
C GLU A 30 3.05 -4.08 -10.67
N VAL A 31 2.00 -4.33 -9.89
CA VAL A 31 1.22 -5.58 -9.89
C VAL A 31 -0.25 -5.29 -9.57
N CYS A 32 -1.15 -5.96 -10.26
CA CYS A 32 -2.59 -5.66 -10.18
C CYS A 32 -3.24 -5.92 -8.82
N PHE A 33 -2.66 -6.77 -7.98
CA PHE A 33 -3.13 -7.07 -6.63
C PHE A 33 -2.35 -6.36 -5.51
N ALA A 34 -1.58 -5.29 -5.81
CA ALA A 34 -0.94 -4.51 -4.76
C ALA A 34 -1.97 -3.92 -3.80
N GLY A 35 -1.70 -4.03 -2.49
CA GLY A 35 -2.47 -3.37 -1.45
C GLY A 35 -2.03 -1.91 -1.31
N THR A 36 -2.78 -0.98 -1.87
CA THR A 36 -2.34 0.43 -1.99
C THR A 36 -3.21 1.41 -1.22
N ARG A 37 -4.26 0.94 -0.54
CA ARG A 37 -5.10 1.72 0.38
C ARG A 37 -5.08 1.04 1.75
N LEU A 38 -4.39 1.62 2.72
CA LEU A 38 -4.29 1.11 4.09
C LEU A 38 -5.27 1.82 5.01
N TYR A 39 -6.12 1.06 5.70
CA TYR A 39 -7.10 1.53 6.65
C TYR A 39 -6.67 1.15 8.07
N LEU A 40 -6.51 2.15 8.94
CA LEU A 40 -6.06 2.03 10.33
C LEU A 40 -7.05 2.70 11.27
N SER A 41 -7.28 2.10 12.45
CA SER A 41 -8.09 2.76 13.46
C SER A 41 -7.44 4.08 13.90
N ASN A 42 -8.26 5.04 14.31
CA ASN A 42 -7.80 6.33 14.85
C ASN A 42 -6.75 6.15 15.96
N LYS A 43 -6.88 5.12 16.79
CA LYS A 43 -5.97 4.84 17.91
C LYS A 43 -4.59 4.35 17.48
N MET A 44 -4.53 3.58 16.39
CA MET A 44 -3.28 2.96 15.93
C MET A 44 -2.54 3.81 14.91
N HIS A 45 -3.25 4.67 14.20
CA HIS A 45 -2.77 5.35 13.00
C HIS A 45 -1.37 5.95 13.16
N ASP A 46 -1.17 6.82 14.12
CA ASP A 46 0.09 7.59 14.19
C ASP A 46 1.29 6.69 14.54
N LYS A 47 1.10 5.75 15.49
CA LYS A 47 2.13 4.77 15.85
C LYS A 47 2.46 3.85 14.68
N PHE A 48 1.42 3.35 13.99
CA PHE A 48 1.59 2.42 12.88
C PHE A 48 2.28 3.10 11.69
N VAL A 49 1.82 4.29 11.30
CA VAL A 49 2.42 5.08 10.21
C VAL A 49 3.87 5.43 10.49
N SER A 50 4.20 5.82 11.72
CA SER A 50 5.58 6.10 12.11
C SER A 50 6.49 4.88 11.91
N ARG A 51 6.08 3.71 12.42
CA ARG A 51 6.85 2.47 12.29
C ARG A 51 6.93 1.98 10.84
N LEU A 52 5.81 2.05 10.12
CA LEU A 52 5.73 1.68 8.71
C LEU A 52 6.69 2.54 7.86
N SER A 53 6.72 3.84 8.10
CA SER A 53 7.60 4.78 7.39
C SER A 53 9.08 4.54 7.71
N GLU A 54 9.40 4.24 8.96
CA GLU A 54 10.76 3.86 9.35
C GLU A 54 11.24 2.63 8.57
N GLN A 55 10.42 1.59 8.46
CA GLN A 55 10.79 0.38 7.72
C GLN A 55 10.78 0.60 6.21
N ALA A 56 9.82 1.34 5.67
CA ALA A 56 9.77 1.67 4.24
C ALA A 56 11.04 2.39 3.77
N ASN A 57 11.59 3.30 4.58
CA ASN A 57 12.84 4.00 4.28
C ASN A 57 14.07 3.07 4.26
N LYS A 58 13.99 1.88 4.86
CA LYS A 58 15.08 0.89 4.90
C LYS A 58 15.03 -0.10 3.73
N ILE A 59 13.98 -0.09 2.91
CA ILE A 59 13.85 -1.00 1.77
C ILE A 59 15.00 -0.76 0.79
N PRO A 60 15.87 -1.77 0.56
CA PRO A 60 17.00 -1.62 -0.34
C PRO A 60 16.55 -1.48 -1.79
N MET A 61 16.90 -0.36 -2.40
CA MET A 61 16.69 -0.11 -3.83
C MET A 61 17.98 -0.38 -4.61
N GLY A 62 17.88 -1.08 -5.75
CA GLY A 62 19.10 -1.39 -6.51
C GLY A 62 18.86 -2.20 -7.77
N ASN A 63 19.97 -2.80 -8.25
CA ASN A 63 19.94 -3.68 -9.40
C ASN A 63 19.13 -4.95 -9.07
N PRO A 64 18.13 -5.33 -9.89
CA PRO A 64 17.33 -6.54 -9.67
C PRO A 64 18.10 -7.87 -9.67
N LEU A 65 19.33 -7.87 -10.18
CA LEU A 65 20.21 -9.05 -10.15
C LEU A 65 21.02 -9.15 -8.85
N ASP A 66 20.95 -8.18 -7.98
CA ASP A 66 21.57 -8.22 -6.66
C ASP A 66 20.57 -8.78 -5.64
N GLU A 67 20.93 -9.85 -4.95
CA GLU A 67 20.09 -10.54 -3.98
C GLU A 67 19.67 -9.64 -2.79
N SER A 68 20.44 -8.60 -2.50
CA SER A 68 20.11 -7.63 -1.46
C SER A 68 19.00 -6.64 -1.88
N THR A 69 18.70 -6.53 -3.17
CA THR A 69 17.71 -5.60 -3.69
C THR A 69 16.29 -6.09 -3.43
N GLN A 70 15.48 -5.29 -2.76
CA GLN A 70 14.06 -5.54 -2.57
C GLN A 70 13.18 -4.70 -3.52
N LEU A 71 13.64 -3.52 -3.93
CA LEU A 71 12.92 -2.64 -4.84
C LEU A 71 13.79 -2.28 -6.05
N GLY A 72 13.48 -2.87 -7.19
CA GLY A 72 14.12 -2.57 -8.47
C GLY A 72 13.56 -1.30 -9.15
N PRO A 73 14.05 -0.96 -10.36
CA PRO A 73 13.53 0.18 -11.13
C PRO A 73 12.12 -0.12 -11.66
N LEU A 74 11.33 0.94 -11.82
CA LEU A 74 10.04 0.90 -12.51
C LEU A 74 10.24 0.59 -14.01
N MET A 75 9.20 0.09 -14.66
CA MET A 75 9.28 -0.38 -16.05
C MET A 75 9.76 0.70 -17.02
N THR A 76 9.32 1.97 -16.83
CA THR A 76 9.61 3.05 -17.77
C THR A 76 9.87 4.37 -17.07
N LYS A 77 10.60 5.26 -17.74
CA LYS A 77 10.79 6.64 -17.29
C LYS A 77 9.46 7.39 -17.19
N LYS A 78 8.54 7.14 -18.13
CA LYS A 78 7.21 7.73 -18.12
C LYS A 78 6.47 7.40 -16.83
N ARG A 79 6.58 6.15 -16.32
CA ARG A 79 5.94 5.75 -15.06
C ARG A 79 6.47 6.56 -13.88
N VAL A 80 7.77 6.82 -13.82
CA VAL A 80 8.37 7.70 -12.79
C VAL A 80 7.80 9.11 -12.85
N GLU A 81 7.66 9.65 -14.06
CA GLU A 81 7.12 11.00 -14.31
C GLU A 81 5.64 11.08 -13.92
N ASP A 82 4.83 10.10 -14.30
CA ASP A 82 3.40 10.02 -13.96
C ASP A 82 3.21 9.97 -12.43
N ILE A 83 3.95 9.09 -11.74
CA ILE A 83 3.88 8.98 -10.27
C ILE A 83 4.32 10.28 -9.60
N SER A 84 5.42 10.87 -10.06
CA SER A 84 5.89 12.16 -9.54
C SER A 84 4.82 13.24 -9.68
N SER A 85 4.17 13.31 -10.85
CA SER A 85 3.10 14.28 -11.10
C SER A 85 1.90 14.09 -10.16
N ILE A 86 1.47 12.85 -9.96
CA ILE A 86 0.36 12.53 -9.04
C ILE A 86 0.72 12.93 -7.61
N VAL A 87 1.92 12.57 -7.15
CA VAL A 87 2.37 12.89 -5.78
C VAL A 87 2.48 14.41 -5.59
N GLU A 88 3.06 15.14 -6.55
CA GLU A 88 3.19 16.60 -6.45
C GLU A 88 1.82 17.30 -6.51
N GLN A 89 0.89 16.81 -7.32
CA GLN A 89 -0.46 17.34 -7.34
C GLN A 89 -1.18 17.09 -6.01
N SER A 90 -1.06 15.89 -5.46
CA SER A 90 -1.67 15.55 -4.16
C SER A 90 -1.11 16.38 -3.00
N LYS A 91 0.17 16.71 -3.01
CA LYS A 91 0.77 17.64 -2.03
C LYS A 91 0.07 19.02 -2.07
N LYS A 92 -0.23 19.53 -3.27
CA LYS A 92 -0.95 20.82 -3.42
C LYS A 92 -2.39 20.72 -2.91
N GLU A 93 -2.99 19.54 -2.91
CA GLU A 93 -4.32 19.24 -2.36
C GLU A 93 -4.29 19.00 -0.84
N GLY A 94 -3.13 19.13 -0.19
CA GLY A 94 -2.98 19.00 1.26
C GLY A 94 -2.63 17.61 1.75
N VAL A 95 -2.30 16.67 0.85
CA VAL A 95 -1.82 15.34 1.22
C VAL A 95 -0.44 15.45 1.88
N ASN A 96 -0.28 14.77 3.00
CA ASN A 96 0.98 14.71 3.72
C ASN A 96 1.79 13.47 3.28
N ILE A 97 2.96 13.68 2.68
CA ILE A 97 3.89 12.61 2.35
C ILE A 97 4.79 12.34 3.55
N VAL A 98 4.62 11.19 4.19
CA VAL A 98 5.32 10.83 5.43
C VAL A 98 6.71 10.26 5.16
N CYS A 99 6.87 9.53 4.06
CA CYS A 99 8.18 9.10 3.54
C CYS A 99 8.14 8.97 2.01
N GLY A 100 9.30 8.95 1.38
CA GLY A 100 9.41 8.86 -0.07
C GLY A 100 8.90 10.10 -0.81
N GLY A 101 8.18 9.91 -1.90
CA GLY A 101 7.62 10.99 -2.71
C GLY A 101 8.65 11.69 -3.61
N PHE A 102 9.71 10.99 -3.96
CA PHE A 102 10.77 11.53 -4.80
C PHE A 102 11.49 10.47 -5.65
N LYS A 103 12.09 10.91 -6.73
CA LYS A 103 13.09 10.13 -7.47
C LYS A 103 14.43 10.19 -6.74
N PRO A 104 15.08 9.04 -6.41
CA PRO A 104 16.42 9.07 -5.81
C PRO A 104 17.45 9.82 -6.65
N THR A 105 18.32 10.58 -5.98
CA THR A 105 19.35 11.42 -6.62
C THR A 105 20.76 10.86 -6.46
N ASP A 106 20.94 9.80 -5.66
CA ASP A 106 22.26 9.20 -5.49
C ASP A 106 22.80 8.63 -6.82
N LYS A 107 24.14 8.55 -6.91
CA LYS A 107 24.85 8.24 -8.15
C LYS A 107 24.48 6.86 -8.76
N HIS A 108 24.04 5.90 -7.92
CA HIS A 108 23.71 4.53 -8.36
C HIS A 108 22.29 4.42 -8.90
N LEU A 109 21.33 5.13 -8.27
CA LEU A 109 19.92 5.06 -8.59
C LEU A 109 19.45 6.13 -9.57
N SER A 110 20.14 7.29 -9.60
CA SER A 110 19.71 8.47 -10.38
C SER A 110 19.57 8.24 -11.88
N LYS A 111 20.33 7.28 -12.43
CA LYS A 111 20.30 6.93 -13.86
C LYS A 111 19.20 5.94 -14.22
N GLY A 112 18.60 5.29 -13.21
CA GLY A 112 17.52 4.32 -13.38
C GLY A 112 16.13 4.93 -13.20
N ASN A 113 15.11 4.13 -13.47
CA ASN A 113 13.71 4.49 -13.30
C ASN A 113 13.24 4.23 -11.86
N PHE A 114 13.97 4.72 -10.87
CA PHE A 114 13.63 4.48 -9.47
C PHE A 114 12.67 5.55 -8.93
N TYR A 115 11.79 5.12 -8.02
CA TYR A 115 10.97 5.99 -7.21
C TYR A 115 10.94 5.44 -5.78
N ALA A 116 11.13 6.30 -4.80
CA ALA A 116 11.21 5.88 -3.40
C ALA A 116 9.87 5.32 -2.92
N PRO A 117 9.85 4.26 -2.06
CA PRO A 117 8.65 3.83 -1.37
C PRO A 117 7.98 5.01 -0.69
N THR A 118 6.72 5.24 -1.03
CA THR A 118 6.01 6.47 -0.65
C THR A 118 4.80 6.14 0.19
N ILE A 119 4.69 6.78 1.36
CA ILE A 119 3.53 6.66 2.25
C ILE A 119 2.89 8.05 2.37
N ALA A 120 1.61 8.11 2.07
CA ALA A 120 0.82 9.33 2.09
C ALA A 120 -0.33 9.23 3.09
N THR A 121 -0.59 10.32 3.81
CA THR A 121 -1.68 10.46 4.79
C THR A 121 -2.46 11.75 4.54
N ASN A 122 -3.54 11.97 5.30
CA ASN A 122 -4.41 13.14 5.11
C ASN A 122 -4.98 13.23 3.69
N ILE A 123 -5.44 12.10 3.17
CA ILE A 123 -5.92 11.96 1.80
C ILE A 123 -7.45 12.03 1.82
N SER A 124 -8.03 12.89 0.97
CA SER A 124 -9.47 12.84 0.71
C SER A 124 -9.83 11.54 0.00
N HIS A 125 -10.85 10.81 0.51
CA HIS A 125 -11.26 9.52 -0.06
C HIS A 125 -11.67 9.61 -1.53
N ASN A 126 -12.21 10.76 -1.96
CA ASN A 126 -12.62 11.00 -3.34
C ASN A 126 -11.50 11.58 -4.23
N SER A 127 -10.27 11.68 -3.73
CA SER A 127 -9.15 12.21 -4.52
C SER A 127 -8.64 11.21 -5.55
N HIS A 128 -7.96 11.71 -6.57
CA HIS A 128 -7.29 10.88 -7.57
C HIS A 128 -6.31 9.88 -6.92
N MET A 129 -5.54 10.32 -5.92
CA MET A 129 -4.62 9.43 -5.21
C MET A 129 -5.32 8.29 -4.47
N ALA A 130 -6.56 8.51 -3.98
CA ALA A 130 -7.34 7.50 -3.27
C ALA A 130 -8.02 6.52 -4.22
N GLN A 131 -8.55 6.99 -5.35
CA GLN A 131 -9.45 6.23 -6.20
C GLN A 131 -8.78 5.61 -7.43
N GLU A 132 -7.72 6.24 -7.99
CA GLU A 132 -7.09 5.75 -9.21
C GLU A 132 -5.91 4.82 -8.95
N GLU A 133 -5.71 3.85 -9.85
CA GLU A 133 -4.56 2.95 -9.80
C GLU A 133 -3.28 3.67 -10.23
N ILE A 134 -2.38 3.92 -9.26
CA ILE A 134 -1.09 4.59 -9.53
C ILE A 134 -0.09 3.65 -10.22
N PHE A 135 -0.16 2.35 -9.94
CA PHE A 135 0.73 1.29 -10.46
C PHE A 135 2.21 1.59 -10.21
N GLY A 136 2.54 1.83 -8.95
CA GLY A 136 3.86 2.16 -8.45
C GLY A 136 3.91 2.27 -6.93
N PRO A 137 5.08 2.48 -6.31
CA PRO A 137 5.31 2.33 -4.89
C PRO A 137 4.74 3.49 -4.06
N VAL A 138 3.42 3.63 -4.08
CA VAL A 138 2.68 4.66 -3.34
C VAL A 138 1.56 4.00 -2.55
N LEU A 139 1.61 4.13 -1.23
CA LEU A 139 0.62 3.66 -0.27
C LEU A 139 -0.18 4.84 0.28
N SER A 140 -1.48 4.81 0.11
CA SER A 140 -2.44 5.76 0.67
C SER A 140 -2.95 5.27 2.01
N VAL A 141 -2.81 6.04 3.09
CA VAL A 141 -3.23 5.65 4.43
C VAL A 141 -4.42 6.48 4.88
N PHE A 142 -5.45 5.78 5.34
CA PHE A 142 -6.72 6.32 5.79
C PHE A 142 -6.98 5.95 7.25
N LYS A 143 -7.74 6.80 7.93
CA LYS A 143 -8.28 6.51 9.25
C LYS A 143 -9.68 5.94 9.14
N TYR A 144 -10.02 5.04 10.04
CA TYR A 144 -11.40 4.60 10.24
C TYR A 144 -11.82 4.77 11.71
N ASP A 145 -13.11 4.98 11.93
CA ASP A 145 -13.70 5.12 13.26
C ASP A 145 -14.00 3.75 13.89
N ASP A 146 -14.59 2.85 13.08
CA ASP A 146 -14.82 1.45 13.41
C ASP A 146 -14.66 0.56 12.16
N LEU A 147 -14.76 -0.75 12.35
CA LEU A 147 -14.57 -1.71 11.24
C LEU A 147 -15.69 -1.65 10.19
N ASN A 148 -16.89 -1.14 10.53
CA ASN A 148 -17.95 -0.93 9.54
C ASN A 148 -17.57 0.21 8.59
N ASP A 149 -17.09 1.32 9.16
CA ASP A 149 -16.54 2.45 8.39
C ASP A 149 -15.37 2.04 7.50
N ALA A 150 -14.47 1.16 8.02
CA ALA A 150 -13.36 0.63 7.23
C ALA A 150 -13.84 -0.19 6.03
N VAL A 151 -14.83 -1.05 6.21
CA VAL A 151 -15.41 -1.85 5.12
C VAL A 151 -16.12 -0.96 4.11
N GLU A 152 -16.96 -0.02 4.54
CA GLU A 152 -17.66 0.91 3.67
C GLU A 152 -16.68 1.70 2.79
N LYS A 153 -15.67 2.32 3.39
CA LYS A 153 -14.62 3.03 2.68
C LYS A 153 -13.79 2.14 1.74
N SER A 154 -13.56 0.88 2.13
CA SER A 154 -12.80 -0.05 1.29
C SER A 154 -13.56 -0.47 0.03
N ASN A 155 -14.89 -0.58 0.12
CA ASN A 155 -15.78 -0.94 -0.98
C ASN A 155 -16.14 0.26 -1.88
N ASP A 156 -15.96 1.49 -1.40
CA ASP A 156 -16.16 2.71 -2.20
C ASP A 156 -15.02 2.91 -3.22
N SER A 157 -15.04 2.08 -4.26
CA SER A 157 -14.03 2.03 -5.32
C SER A 157 -14.54 1.22 -6.51
N ASP A 158 -14.14 1.60 -7.71
CA ASP A 158 -14.40 0.84 -8.94
C ASP A 158 -13.56 -0.43 -9.09
N PHE A 159 -12.65 -0.70 -8.15
CA PHE A 159 -11.74 -1.84 -8.16
C PHE A 159 -12.14 -2.89 -7.12
N GLY A 160 -12.04 -4.18 -7.48
CA GLY A 160 -12.41 -5.30 -6.62
C GLY A 160 -11.59 -6.57 -6.85
N LEU A 161 -10.32 -6.47 -7.26
CA LEU A 161 -9.51 -7.65 -7.58
C LEU A 161 -8.99 -8.37 -6.33
N ALA A 162 -8.33 -7.65 -5.44
CA ALA A 162 -7.70 -8.22 -4.25
C ALA A 162 -7.74 -7.26 -3.07
N SER A 163 -7.86 -7.82 -1.87
CA SER A 163 -7.86 -7.12 -0.60
C SER A 163 -7.16 -7.91 0.50
N TYR A 164 -6.82 -7.24 1.59
CA TYR A 164 -6.04 -7.79 2.69
C TYR A 164 -6.69 -7.43 4.02
N VAL A 165 -6.76 -8.40 4.93
CA VAL A 165 -7.29 -8.23 6.29
C VAL A 165 -6.24 -8.72 7.28
N TRP A 166 -5.92 -7.90 8.28
CA TRP A 166 -5.04 -8.28 9.37
C TRP A 166 -5.80 -8.22 10.69
N SER A 167 -5.95 -9.37 11.35
CA SER A 167 -6.57 -9.52 12.66
C SER A 167 -6.17 -10.84 13.31
N ASN A 168 -5.91 -10.83 14.61
CA ASN A 168 -5.69 -12.03 15.43
C ASN A 168 -7.02 -12.68 15.88
N ASP A 169 -8.15 -12.02 15.66
CA ASP A 169 -9.47 -12.62 15.86
C ASP A 169 -9.98 -13.22 14.55
N ILE A 170 -10.01 -14.55 14.50
CA ILE A 170 -10.42 -15.28 13.29
C ILE A 170 -11.87 -14.99 12.88
N ARG A 171 -12.78 -14.70 13.84
CA ARG A 171 -14.18 -14.38 13.54
C ARG A 171 -14.28 -13.01 12.90
N GLU A 172 -13.57 -12.04 13.46
CA GLU A 172 -13.47 -10.69 12.91
C GLU A 172 -12.84 -10.71 11.51
N ALA A 173 -11.74 -11.45 11.34
CA ALA A 173 -11.06 -11.56 10.05
C ALA A 173 -11.98 -12.13 8.96
N HIS A 174 -12.74 -13.19 9.27
CA HIS A 174 -13.70 -13.78 8.33
C HIS A 174 -14.92 -12.88 8.10
N ASP A 175 -15.44 -12.18 9.12
CA ASP A 175 -16.53 -11.23 8.94
C ASP A 175 -16.12 -10.11 7.96
N LEU A 176 -14.94 -9.51 8.18
CA LEU A 176 -14.39 -8.51 7.27
C LEU A 176 -14.23 -9.05 5.85
N ALA A 177 -13.64 -10.25 5.72
CA ALA A 177 -13.41 -10.88 4.42
C ALA A 177 -14.71 -11.13 3.64
N HIS A 178 -15.79 -11.47 4.32
CA HIS A 178 -17.10 -11.68 3.68
C HIS A 178 -17.77 -10.38 3.22
N ARG A 179 -17.43 -9.25 3.85
CA ARG A 179 -18.06 -7.95 3.59
C ARG A 179 -17.29 -7.10 2.59
N ILE A 180 -16.01 -7.41 2.36
CA ILE A 180 -15.19 -6.71 1.37
C ILE A 180 -15.54 -7.22 -0.03
N GLU A 181 -15.86 -6.30 -0.94
CA GLU A 181 -16.23 -6.58 -2.32
C GLU A 181 -14.97 -6.78 -3.20
N SER A 182 -14.32 -7.94 -3.04
CA SER A 182 -13.09 -8.31 -3.73
C SER A 182 -13.13 -9.77 -4.18
N GLY A 183 -12.58 -10.04 -5.35
CA GLY A 183 -12.47 -11.42 -5.86
C GLY A 183 -11.55 -12.30 -5.01
N ASN A 184 -10.51 -11.72 -4.41
CA ASN A 184 -9.61 -12.39 -3.48
C ASN A 184 -9.44 -11.57 -2.21
N VAL A 185 -9.61 -12.20 -1.05
CA VAL A 185 -9.34 -11.60 0.25
C VAL A 185 -8.28 -12.44 0.97
N PHE A 186 -7.14 -11.83 1.28
CA PHE A 186 -6.05 -12.47 2.00
C PHE A 186 -6.14 -12.10 3.49
N ILE A 187 -6.18 -13.11 4.36
CA ILE A 187 -6.21 -12.94 5.82
C ILE A 187 -4.83 -13.22 6.39
N ASN A 188 -4.26 -12.27 7.12
CA ASN A 188 -2.94 -12.35 7.76
C ASN A 188 -1.85 -12.87 6.81
N SER A 189 -1.94 -12.48 5.56
CA SER A 189 -1.05 -12.97 4.51
C SER A 189 -0.95 -11.97 3.38
N TYR A 190 0.19 -11.97 2.73
CA TYR A 190 0.36 -11.45 1.39
C TYR A 190 0.81 -12.61 0.52
N GLY A 191 0.03 -12.99 -0.45
CA GLY A 191 0.53 -14.03 -1.30
C GLY A 191 -0.43 -14.54 -2.36
N TYR A 192 0.07 -14.60 -3.56
CA TYR A 192 -0.48 -15.38 -4.62
C TYR A 192 -0.23 -16.86 -4.32
N GLN A 193 -1.28 -17.66 -4.31
CA GLN A 193 -1.19 -19.12 -4.22
C GLN A 193 -1.65 -19.72 -5.56
N SER A 194 -0.74 -20.43 -6.21
CA SER A 194 -0.98 -20.99 -7.54
C SER A 194 -2.09 -22.05 -7.59
N GLU A 195 -2.44 -22.60 -6.41
CA GLU A 195 -3.41 -23.68 -6.25
C GLU A 195 -4.87 -23.21 -6.19
N ILE A 196 -5.09 -21.92 -6.00
CA ILE A 196 -6.43 -21.34 -5.90
C ILE A 196 -6.76 -20.45 -7.11
N PRO A 197 -8.04 -20.39 -7.53
CA PRO A 197 -8.47 -19.45 -8.56
C PRO A 197 -8.16 -18.00 -8.17
N PHE A 198 -7.71 -17.22 -9.14
CA PHE A 198 -7.42 -15.81 -8.95
C PHE A 198 -8.39 -14.94 -9.75
N GLY A 199 -9.00 -13.93 -9.11
CA GLY A 199 -9.92 -12.98 -9.74
C GLY A 199 -11.33 -13.06 -9.22
#